data_266037b3c9d874ec51131f7c4cbcd2ae
#
_entry.id   266037b3c9d874ec51131f7c4cbcd2ae
#
_cell.length_a   1.000
_cell.length_b   1.000
_cell.length_c   1.000
_cell.angle_alpha   90.00
_cell.angle_beta   90.00
_cell.angle_gamma   90.00
#
_symmetry.space_group_name_H-M   'P 1'
#
loop_
_entity.id
_entity.type
_entity.pdbx_description
1 polymer ?
#
loop_
_entity_poly.entity_id
_entity_poly.type
_entity_poly.pdbx_seq_one_letter_code
_entity_poly.pdbx_strand_id
1 'polypeptide(L)'
;RMVQKLGELKLLKYEKYGVITLTEEGKKMGKFLLDRHNTIETFLKNIGSSNNLLETELIEHNISMDTLRNIELLNRFLKRHPVIVKWFEEYKAKQKDSVFKDI
;
A
#
# COMPACT_ATOMS: atom_id res chain seq x y z
N ARG A 1 -18.36 -0.11 4.58
CA ARG A 1 -17.58 1.12 4.68
C ARG A 1 -16.63 1.07 5.87
N MET A 2 -15.56 1.79 5.79
CA MET A 2 -14.51 1.75 6.81
C MET A 2 -15.02 2.11 8.21
N VAL A 3 -15.74 3.22 8.34
CA VAL A 3 -16.23 3.67 9.65
C VAL A 3 -17.18 2.64 10.26
N GLN A 4 -18.13 2.14 9.48
CA GLN A 4 -19.08 1.15 9.95
C GLN A 4 -18.38 -0.14 10.37
N LYS A 5 -17.42 -0.60 9.59
CA LYS A 5 -16.68 -1.82 9.90
C LYS A 5 -15.87 -1.67 11.19
N LEU A 6 -15.23 -0.51 11.38
CA LEU A 6 -14.48 -0.25 12.60
C LEU A 6 -15.40 -0.23 13.83
N GLY A 7 -16.63 0.30 13.68
CA GLY A 7 -17.62 0.27 14.74
C GLY A 7 -18.03 -1.14 15.12
N GLU A 8 -18.24 -2.00 14.13
CA GLU A 8 -18.60 -3.41 14.35
C GLU A 8 -17.48 -4.16 15.09
N LEU A 9 -16.23 -3.78 14.87
CA LEU A 9 -15.09 -4.37 15.56
C LEU A 9 -14.79 -3.69 16.89
N LYS A 10 -15.66 -2.76 17.31
CA LYS A 10 -15.50 -1.99 18.55
C LYS A 10 -14.21 -1.18 18.56
N LEU A 11 -13.77 -0.74 17.39
CA LEU A 11 -12.60 0.11 17.25
C LEU A 11 -12.93 1.59 17.30
N LEU A 12 -14.24 1.92 17.26
CA LEU A 12 -14.74 3.28 17.36
C LEU A 12 -15.52 3.45 18.66
N LYS A 13 -15.50 4.68 19.15
CA LYS A 13 -16.26 5.07 20.33
C LYS A 13 -17.14 6.25 19.95
N TYR A 14 -18.43 6.15 20.23
CA TYR A 14 -19.39 7.22 19.95
C TYR A 14 -19.55 8.14 21.16
N GLU A 15 -19.39 9.43 20.93
CA GLU A 15 -19.57 10.44 21.94
C GLU A 15 -21.05 10.82 22.08
N LYS A 16 -21.37 11.47 23.20
CA LYS A 16 -22.74 11.87 23.54
C LYS A 16 -23.44 12.69 22.44
N TYR A 17 -22.69 13.50 21.71
CA TYR A 17 -23.25 14.39 20.68
C TYR A 17 -22.96 13.90 19.25
N GLY A 18 -22.75 12.61 19.09
CA GLY A 18 -22.54 12.04 17.76
C GLY A 18 -21.12 12.17 17.22
N VAL A 19 -20.20 12.67 18.03
CA VAL A 19 -18.80 12.74 17.65
C VAL A 19 -18.22 11.32 17.67
N ILE A 20 -17.49 10.96 16.62
CA ILE A 20 -16.84 9.65 16.53
C ILE A 20 -15.38 9.80 16.90
N THR A 21 -14.95 9.04 17.90
CA THR A 21 -13.58 9.05 18.38
C THR A 21 -12.99 7.65 18.25
N LEU A 22 -11.75 7.55 17.78
CA LEU A 22 -11.07 6.26 17.70
C LEU A 22 -10.59 5.83 19.07
N THR A 23 -10.79 4.53 19.38
CA THR A 23 -10.15 3.90 20.53
C THR A 23 -8.66 3.72 20.24
N GLU A 24 -7.88 3.31 21.24
CA GLU A 24 -6.46 3.02 21.02
C GLU A 24 -6.28 1.91 19.99
N GLU A 25 -7.12 0.86 20.06
CA GLU A 25 -7.10 -0.21 19.08
C GLU A 25 -7.46 0.31 17.69
N GLY A 26 -8.44 1.21 17.61
CA GLY A 26 -8.84 1.83 16.34
C GLY A 26 -7.73 2.67 15.74
N LYS A 27 -6.99 3.41 16.56
CA LYS A 27 -5.85 4.20 16.10
C LYS A 27 -4.75 3.33 15.54
N LYS A 28 -4.44 2.21 16.21
CA LYS A 28 -3.43 1.27 15.75
C LYS A 28 -3.84 0.63 14.44
N MET A 29 -5.12 0.24 14.32
CA MET A 29 -5.65 -0.35 13.10
C MET A 29 -5.61 0.65 11.95
N GLY A 30 -6.01 1.90 12.21
CA GLY A 30 -5.97 2.95 11.19
C GLY A 30 -4.57 3.20 10.69
N LYS A 31 -3.59 3.25 11.59
CA LYS A 31 -2.20 3.41 11.22
C LYS A 31 -1.72 2.24 10.37
N PHE A 32 -2.07 1.01 10.77
CA PHE A 32 -1.70 -0.17 10.00
C PHE A 32 -2.29 -0.12 8.58
N LEU A 33 -3.56 0.24 8.46
CA LEU A 33 -4.21 0.30 7.15
C LEU A 33 -3.55 1.35 6.26
N LEU A 34 -3.20 2.50 6.83
CA LEU A 34 -2.51 3.55 6.09
C LEU A 34 -1.11 3.12 5.67
N ASP A 35 -0.38 2.49 6.59
CA ASP A 35 0.97 2.00 6.30
C ASP A 35 0.93 0.94 5.19
N ARG A 36 -0.05 0.05 5.24
CA ARG A 36 -0.23 -0.97 4.20
C ARG A 36 -0.49 -0.32 2.85
N HIS A 37 -1.40 0.65 2.81
CA HIS A 37 -1.71 1.38 1.59
C HIS A 37 -0.45 2.06 1.02
N ASN A 38 0.26 2.78 1.87
CA ASN A 38 1.45 3.52 1.45
C ASN A 38 2.58 2.58 0.96
N THR A 39 2.72 1.44 1.61
CA THR A 39 3.73 0.46 1.21
C THR A 39 3.47 -0.06 -0.20
N ILE A 40 2.22 -0.44 -0.49
CA ILE A 40 1.86 -0.94 -1.81
C ILE A 40 1.98 0.16 -2.86
N GLU A 41 1.47 1.35 -2.54
CA GLU A 41 1.53 2.48 -3.46
C GLU A 41 2.98 2.84 -3.81
N THR A 42 3.85 2.88 -2.81
CA THR A 42 5.26 3.19 -3.03
C THR A 42 5.93 2.12 -3.90
N PHE A 43 5.62 0.85 -3.65
CA PHE A 43 6.15 -0.24 -4.46
C PHE A 43 5.74 -0.07 -5.92
N LEU A 44 4.46 0.20 -6.17
CA LEU A 44 3.98 0.36 -7.54
C LEU A 44 4.64 1.55 -8.24
N LYS A 45 4.87 2.63 -7.51
CA LYS A 45 5.60 3.78 -8.06
C LYS A 45 7.04 3.40 -8.40
N ASN A 46 7.70 2.64 -7.54
CA ASN A 46 9.08 2.24 -7.75
C ASN A 46 9.26 1.38 -9.00
N ILE A 47 8.28 0.56 -9.33
CA ILE A 47 8.35 -0.26 -10.53
C ILE A 47 7.77 0.46 -11.76
N GLY A 48 7.25 1.68 -11.57
CA GLY A 48 6.77 2.50 -12.68
C GLY A 48 5.35 2.22 -13.12
N SER A 49 4.53 1.62 -12.25
CA SER A 49 3.12 1.40 -12.57
C SER A 49 2.36 2.71 -12.57
N SER A 50 1.53 2.92 -13.58
CA SER A 50 0.65 4.08 -13.66
C SER A 50 -0.72 3.75 -13.06
N ASN A 51 -1.47 4.78 -12.66
CA ASN A 51 -2.84 4.64 -12.18
C ASN A 51 -2.97 3.56 -11.09
N ASN A 52 -2.22 3.74 -10.03
CA ASN A 52 -2.04 2.70 -9.03
C ASN A 52 -3.05 2.73 -7.87
N LEU A 53 -4.01 3.67 -7.86
CA LEU A 53 -4.97 3.73 -6.75
C LEU A 53 -5.85 2.48 -6.69
N LEU A 54 -6.50 2.15 -7.81
CA LEU A 54 -7.36 0.97 -7.86
C LEU A 54 -6.55 -0.30 -7.63
N GLU A 55 -5.41 -0.39 -8.26
CA GLU A 55 -4.54 -1.55 -8.15
C GLU A 55 -4.04 -1.72 -6.72
N THR A 56 -3.68 -0.62 -6.07
CA THR A 56 -3.26 -0.63 -4.68
C THR A 56 -4.36 -1.23 -3.80
N GLU A 57 -5.60 -0.80 -3.98
CA GLU A 57 -6.73 -1.33 -3.21
C GLU A 57 -6.92 -2.82 -3.42
N LEU A 58 -6.82 -3.27 -4.66
CA LEU A 58 -6.97 -4.69 -4.97
C LEU A 58 -5.88 -5.54 -4.32
N ILE A 59 -4.66 -5.07 -4.35
CA ILE A 59 -3.53 -5.78 -3.75
C ILE A 59 -3.66 -5.80 -2.22
N GLU A 60 -4.05 -4.67 -1.62
CA GLU A 60 -4.20 -4.58 -0.16
C GLU A 60 -5.09 -5.67 0.42
N HIS A 61 -6.14 -6.04 -0.29
CA HIS A 61 -7.11 -7.01 0.20
C HIS A 61 -6.66 -8.46 0.03
N ASN A 62 -5.59 -8.69 -0.72
CA ASN A 62 -5.17 -10.04 -1.09
C ASN A 62 -3.74 -10.39 -0.71
N ILE A 63 -3.05 -9.48 -0.03
CA ILE A 63 -1.64 -9.67 0.27
C ILE A 63 -1.46 -10.19 1.68
N SER A 64 -0.53 -11.13 1.85
CA SER A 64 -0.18 -11.63 3.18
C SER A 64 0.71 -10.65 3.93
N MET A 65 0.72 -10.76 5.26
CA MET A 65 1.61 -9.93 6.07
C MET A 65 3.08 -10.17 5.76
N ASP A 66 3.44 -11.41 5.47
CA ASP A 66 4.82 -11.74 5.12
C ASP A 66 5.25 -11.02 3.83
N THR A 67 4.40 -11.09 2.81
CA THR A 67 4.70 -10.41 1.53
C THR A 67 4.73 -8.90 1.72
N LEU A 68 3.79 -8.36 2.49
CA LEU A 68 3.75 -6.93 2.75
C LEU A 68 5.05 -6.45 3.42
N ARG A 69 5.54 -7.20 4.40
CA ARG A 69 6.79 -6.87 5.09
C ARG A 69 7.97 -6.88 4.11
N ASN A 70 8.01 -7.87 3.24
CA ASN A 70 9.08 -7.97 2.27
C ASN A 70 9.05 -6.82 1.26
N ILE A 71 7.87 -6.42 0.85
CA ILE A 71 7.72 -5.25 -0.03
C ILE A 71 8.19 -3.98 0.67
N GLU A 72 7.85 -3.81 1.93
CA GLU A 72 8.29 -2.64 2.69
C GLU A 72 9.82 -2.62 2.83
N LEU A 73 10.43 -3.77 3.05
CA LEU A 73 11.89 -3.86 3.11
C LEU A 73 12.52 -3.47 1.77
N LEU A 74 11.92 -3.92 0.67
CA LEU A 74 12.39 -3.55 -0.66
C LEU A 74 12.25 -2.03 -0.87
N ASN A 75 11.12 -1.45 -0.47
CA ASN A 75 10.91 -0.01 -0.58
C ASN A 75 11.99 0.76 0.17
N ARG A 76 12.33 0.33 1.36
CA ARG A 76 13.37 0.98 2.18
C ARG A 76 14.74 0.86 1.53
N PHE A 77 15.02 -0.30 0.96
CA PHE A 77 16.27 -0.53 0.24
C PHE A 77 16.39 0.40 -0.95
N LEU A 78 15.33 0.50 -1.75
CA LEU A 78 15.31 1.37 -2.94
C LEU A 78 15.42 2.84 -2.56
N LYS A 79 14.82 3.23 -1.44
CA LYS A 79 14.93 4.61 -0.96
C LYS A 79 16.36 4.98 -0.61
N ARG A 80 17.12 4.02 -0.05
CA ARG A 80 18.53 4.22 0.30
C ARG A 80 19.45 4.13 -0.92
N HIS A 81 18.97 3.53 -2.00
CA HIS A 81 19.77 3.31 -3.20
C HIS A 81 19.00 3.76 -4.45
N PRO A 82 18.79 5.09 -4.58
CA PRO A 82 17.98 5.60 -5.72
C PRO A 82 18.56 5.24 -7.08
N VAL A 83 19.86 4.96 -7.16
CA VAL A 83 20.49 4.57 -8.43
C VAL A 83 19.90 3.26 -8.95
N ILE A 84 19.45 2.37 -8.06
CA ILE A 84 18.86 1.09 -8.47
C ILE A 84 17.53 1.31 -9.16
N VAL A 85 16.70 2.22 -8.64
CA VAL A 85 15.44 2.58 -9.29
C VAL A 85 15.71 3.17 -10.67
N LYS A 86 16.73 4.03 -10.77
CA LYS A 86 17.12 4.62 -12.04
C LYS A 86 17.59 3.57 -13.03
N TRP A 87 18.39 2.62 -12.58
CA TRP A 87 18.85 1.52 -13.42
C TRP A 87 17.68 0.69 -13.93
N PHE A 88 16.70 0.44 -13.08
CA PHE A 88 15.51 -0.29 -13.49
C PHE A 88 14.72 0.48 -14.55
N GLU A 89 14.53 1.79 -14.35
CA GLU A 89 13.86 2.63 -15.32
C GLU A 89 14.56 2.61 -16.68
N GLU A 90 15.88 2.69 -16.65
CA GLU A 90 16.69 2.63 -17.88
C GLU A 90 16.56 1.28 -18.57
N TYR A 91 16.56 0.22 -17.78
CA TYR A 91 16.37 -1.13 -18.31
C TYR A 91 15.00 -1.26 -18.98
N LYS A 92 13.95 -0.77 -18.32
CA LYS A 92 12.60 -0.79 -18.88
C LYS A 92 12.52 -0.02 -20.20
N ALA A 93 13.17 1.13 -20.27
CA ALA A 93 13.15 1.96 -21.47
C ALA A 93 13.79 1.26 -22.68
N LYS A 94 14.69 0.34 -22.44
CA LYS A 94 15.34 -0.43 -23.49
C LYS A 94 14.50 -1.62 -23.99
N GLN A 95 13.45 -1.98 -23.26
CA GLN A 95 12.57 -3.08 -23.65
C GLN A 95 11.47 -2.52 -24.54
N LYS A 96 11.59 -2.74 -25.84
CA LYS A 96 10.64 -2.20 -26.82
C LYS A 96 9.33 -2.97 -26.87
N ASP A 97 9.40 -4.26 -26.57
CA ASP A 97 8.22 -5.14 -26.58
C ASP A 97 7.84 -5.54 -25.17
N SER A 98 6.55 -5.78 -24.98
CA SER A 98 6.08 -6.32 -23.71
C SER A 98 6.68 -7.70 -23.46
N VAL A 99 7.04 -8.03 -22.21
CA VAL A 99 7.48 -9.37 -21.85
C VAL A 99 6.35 -10.39 -21.97
N PHE A 100 5.11 -9.92 -22.02
CA PHE A 100 3.92 -10.75 -22.21
C PHE A 100 3.24 -10.43 -23.54
N LYS A 101 4.01 -10.29 -24.58
CA LYS A 101 3.49 -9.82 -25.88
C LYS A 101 2.45 -10.73 -26.53
N ASP A 102 2.34 -11.96 -26.05
CA ASP A 102 1.34 -12.91 -26.54
C ASP A 102 0.03 -12.88 -25.75
N ILE A 103 -0.09 -11.97 -24.81
CA ILE A 103 -1.29 -11.83 -24.00
C ILE A 103 -2.27 -10.88 -24.67
#